data_32ca2b996be35498c835095c36dc9e34
#
_entry.id   32ca2b996be35498c835095c36dc9e34
#
_cell.length_a   1.000
_cell.length_b   1.000
_cell.length_c   1.000
_cell.angle_alpha   90.00
_cell.angle_beta   90.00
_cell.angle_gamma   90.00
#
_symmetry.space_group_name_H-M   'P 1'
#
loop_
_entity.id
_entity.type
_entity.pdbx_description
1 polymer ?
#
loop_
_entity_poly.entity_id
_entity_poly.type
_entity_poly.pdbx_seq_one_letter_code
_entity_poly.pdbx_strand_id
1 'polypeptide(L)'
;MGELVRWFFSDAAQLIESVGIVVGLFFTGFALRADVRSRRADILIRLTESHRALWIYHEQRPELKRIFQRQIDLKTHPVTPQEARFVQFFINHVVISFRTTELGVYLPPEQLDSDLREFFCNPVPRAAWQTLRRYQDKDFARHIDGLISRAKTRPPE
;
A
#
# COMPACT_ATOMS: atom_id res chain seq x y z
N MET A 1 -51.19 46.63 7.40
CA MET A 1 -50.53 46.12 6.16
C MET A 1 -49.03 45.92 6.32
N GLY A 2 -48.33 46.70 7.15
CA GLY A 2 -46.87 46.58 7.33
C GLY A 2 -46.40 45.36 8.08
N GLU A 3 -47.15 44.82 9.05
CA GLU A 3 -46.73 43.66 9.86
C GLU A 3 -46.82 42.32 9.10
N LEU A 4 -47.85 42.14 8.28
CA LEU A 4 -47.98 40.94 7.42
C LEU A 4 -46.87 40.85 6.39
N VAL A 5 -46.45 41.96 5.82
CA VAL A 5 -45.35 42.02 4.86
C VAL A 5 -44.01 41.71 5.56
N ARG A 6 -43.77 42.19 6.76
CA ARG A 6 -42.57 41.88 7.56
C ARG A 6 -42.49 40.40 7.95
N TRP A 7 -43.60 39.83 8.38
CA TRP A 7 -43.67 38.39 8.72
C TRP A 7 -43.36 37.52 7.51
N PHE A 8 -43.92 37.82 6.34
CA PHE A 8 -43.68 37.10 5.11
C PHE A 8 -42.20 37.14 4.65
N PHE A 9 -41.54 38.29 4.80
CA PHE A 9 -40.13 38.45 4.48
C PHE A 9 -39.21 37.74 5.48
N SER A 10 -39.56 37.63 6.76
CA SER A 10 -38.74 36.90 7.75
C SER A 10 -38.79 35.39 7.51
N ASP A 11 -39.96 34.86 7.21
CA ASP A 11 -40.10 33.41 6.95
C ASP A 11 -39.45 32.99 5.61
N ALA A 12 -39.57 33.83 4.59
CA ALA A 12 -38.89 33.63 3.33
C ALA A 12 -37.36 33.67 3.47
N ALA A 13 -36.83 34.61 4.29
CA ALA A 13 -35.41 34.70 4.57
C ALA A 13 -34.89 33.44 5.32
N GLN A 14 -35.64 32.97 6.33
CA GLN A 14 -35.27 31.72 7.05
C GLN A 14 -35.31 30.49 6.16
N LEU A 15 -36.27 30.37 5.24
CA LEU A 15 -36.33 29.29 4.27
C LEU A 15 -35.14 29.33 3.31
N ILE A 16 -34.77 30.51 2.81
CA ILE A 16 -33.60 30.66 1.91
C ILE A 16 -32.31 30.27 2.65
N GLU A 17 -32.17 30.72 3.92
CA GLU A 17 -31.00 30.35 4.75
C GLU A 17 -30.92 28.84 4.97
N SER A 18 -32.03 28.22 5.33
CA SER A 18 -32.08 26.75 5.55
C SER A 18 -31.77 25.96 4.29
N VAL A 19 -32.32 26.38 3.15
CA VAL A 19 -32.02 25.75 1.85
C VAL A 19 -30.55 25.95 1.47
N GLY A 20 -30.01 27.15 1.70
CA GLY A 20 -28.60 27.47 1.48
C GLY A 20 -27.66 26.57 2.27
N ILE A 21 -27.95 26.32 3.55
CA ILE A 21 -27.18 25.41 4.41
C ILE A 21 -27.23 23.99 3.87
N VAL A 22 -28.40 23.47 3.51
CA VAL A 22 -28.55 22.10 2.97
C VAL A 22 -27.81 21.95 1.66
N VAL A 23 -27.95 22.89 0.74
CA VAL A 23 -27.21 22.87 -0.55
C VAL A 23 -25.70 22.94 -0.31
N GLY A 24 -25.24 23.79 0.62
CA GLY A 24 -23.82 23.88 1.00
C GLY A 24 -23.28 22.56 1.57
N LEU A 25 -24.04 21.87 2.41
CA LEU A 25 -23.66 20.56 2.94
C LEU A 25 -23.56 19.49 1.85
N PHE A 26 -24.52 19.47 0.90
CA PHE A 26 -24.45 18.56 -0.24
C PHE A 26 -23.22 18.83 -1.11
N PHE A 27 -22.96 20.10 -1.44
CA PHE A 27 -21.79 20.49 -2.21
C PHE A 27 -20.48 20.10 -1.51
N THR A 28 -20.40 20.34 -0.20
CA THR A 28 -19.23 19.93 0.63
C THR A 28 -19.07 18.42 0.61
N GLY A 29 -20.16 17.65 0.73
CA GLY A 29 -20.13 16.19 0.64
C GLY A 29 -19.63 15.68 -0.71
N PHE A 30 -20.04 16.29 -1.81
CA PHE A 30 -19.53 15.96 -3.14
C PHE A 30 -18.06 16.33 -3.32
N ALA A 31 -17.65 17.50 -2.88
CA ALA A 31 -16.26 17.96 -2.93
C ALA A 31 -15.33 17.01 -2.14
N LEU A 32 -15.76 16.62 -0.93
CA LEU A 32 -15.00 15.68 -0.10
C LEU A 32 -14.85 14.29 -0.76
N ARG A 33 -15.93 13.78 -1.37
CA ARG A 33 -15.84 12.51 -2.12
C ARG A 33 -14.91 12.58 -3.33
N ALA A 34 -14.93 13.71 -4.05
CA ALA A 34 -14.01 13.92 -5.17
C ALA A 34 -12.56 13.99 -4.69
N ASP A 35 -12.28 14.71 -3.58
CA ASP A 35 -10.95 14.79 -2.98
C ASP A 35 -10.43 13.41 -2.54
N VAL A 36 -11.25 12.61 -1.84
CA VAL A 36 -10.87 11.24 -1.45
C VAL A 36 -10.54 10.37 -2.66
N ARG A 37 -11.30 10.49 -3.76
CA ARG A 37 -11.01 9.74 -5.00
C ARG A 37 -9.68 10.17 -5.62
N SER A 38 -9.43 11.48 -5.68
CA SER A 38 -8.16 12.03 -6.19
C SER A 38 -6.97 11.53 -5.36
N ARG A 39 -7.06 11.59 -4.02
CA ARG A 39 -6.01 11.10 -3.13
C ARG A 39 -5.72 9.62 -3.30
N ARG A 40 -6.75 8.78 -3.53
CA ARG A 40 -6.55 7.36 -3.83
C ARG A 40 -5.79 7.15 -5.14
N ALA A 41 -6.12 7.91 -6.18
CA ALA A 41 -5.40 7.85 -7.45
C ALA A 41 -3.93 8.27 -7.30
N ASP A 42 -3.66 9.34 -6.54
CA ASP A 42 -2.30 9.79 -6.24
C ASP A 42 -1.46 8.73 -5.51
N ILE A 43 -2.06 8.02 -4.54
CA ILE A 43 -1.40 6.92 -3.84
C ILE A 43 -1.02 5.81 -4.82
N LEU A 44 -1.93 5.41 -5.72
CA LEU A 44 -1.67 4.37 -6.71
C LEU A 44 -0.55 4.76 -7.68
N ILE A 45 -0.55 6.01 -8.15
CA ILE A 45 0.50 6.51 -9.02
C ILE A 45 1.86 6.44 -8.31
N ARG A 46 1.97 6.95 -7.09
CA ARG A 46 3.21 6.92 -6.29
C ARG A 46 3.70 5.50 -6.01
N LEU A 47 2.79 4.57 -5.70
CA LEU A 47 3.13 3.16 -5.52
C LEU A 47 3.68 2.54 -6.80
N THR A 48 3.04 2.80 -7.94
CA THR A 48 3.48 2.31 -9.25
C THR A 48 4.86 2.88 -9.63
N GLU A 49 5.08 4.16 -9.38
CA GLU A 49 6.38 4.80 -9.62
C GLU A 49 7.48 4.22 -8.73
N SER A 50 7.18 4.01 -7.43
CA SER A 50 8.10 3.38 -6.49
C SER A 50 8.43 1.94 -6.90
N HIS A 51 7.43 1.16 -7.30
CA HIS A 51 7.61 -0.20 -7.82
C HIS A 51 8.51 -0.21 -9.07
N ARG A 52 8.20 0.65 -10.03
CA ARG A 52 9.00 0.81 -11.25
C ARG A 52 10.47 1.18 -10.92
N ALA A 53 10.68 2.10 -9.99
CA ALA A 53 12.02 2.52 -9.59
C ALA A 53 12.83 1.35 -8.99
N LEU A 54 12.21 0.48 -8.20
CA LEU A 54 12.85 -0.73 -7.66
C LEU A 54 13.26 -1.71 -8.77
N TRP A 55 12.40 -1.93 -9.77
CA TRP A 55 12.72 -2.80 -10.90
C TRP A 55 13.84 -2.23 -11.77
N ILE A 56 13.81 -0.93 -12.09
CA ILE A 56 14.89 -0.27 -12.81
C ILE A 56 16.21 -0.39 -12.05
N TYR A 57 16.18 -0.18 -10.73
CA TYR A 57 17.35 -0.34 -9.87
C TYR A 57 17.92 -1.77 -9.92
N HIS A 58 17.04 -2.78 -9.89
CA HIS A 58 17.42 -4.19 -10.00
C HIS A 58 18.02 -4.51 -11.38
N GLU A 59 17.35 -4.10 -12.48
CA GLU A 59 17.79 -4.40 -13.85
C GLU A 59 19.15 -3.77 -14.19
N GLN A 60 19.45 -2.61 -13.64
CA GLN A 60 20.74 -1.93 -13.84
C GLN A 60 21.90 -2.57 -13.07
N ARG A 61 21.63 -3.60 -12.23
CA ARG A 61 22.61 -4.22 -11.34
C ARG A 61 22.64 -5.74 -11.48
N PRO A 62 23.50 -6.27 -12.36
CA PRO A 62 23.60 -7.73 -12.60
C PRO A 62 23.87 -8.55 -11.32
N GLU A 63 24.55 -7.95 -10.33
CA GLU A 63 24.85 -8.59 -9.04
C GLU A 63 23.59 -8.87 -8.21
N LEU A 64 22.46 -8.18 -8.46
CA LEU A 64 21.21 -8.40 -7.76
C LEU A 64 20.34 -9.50 -8.37
N LYS A 65 20.69 -10.03 -9.56
CA LYS A 65 19.91 -11.09 -10.23
C LYS A 65 19.73 -12.34 -9.39
N ARG A 66 20.67 -12.61 -8.48
CA ARG A 66 20.60 -13.73 -7.54
C ARG A 66 19.39 -13.68 -6.59
N ILE A 67 18.86 -12.50 -6.32
CA ILE A 67 17.74 -12.30 -5.37
C ILE A 67 16.52 -13.14 -5.77
N PHE A 68 16.28 -13.29 -7.08
CA PHE A 68 15.15 -14.04 -7.63
C PHE A 68 15.49 -15.47 -8.06
N GLN A 69 16.69 -15.95 -7.74
CA GLN A 69 17.09 -17.32 -8.05
C GLN A 69 16.72 -18.29 -6.92
N ARG A 70 16.05 -19.39 -7.27
CA ARG A 70 15.58 -20.40 -6.31
C ARG A 70 16.69 -21.36 -5.84
N GLN A 71 17.71 -21.57 -6.66
CA GLN A 71 18.78 -22.55 -6.42
C GLN A 71 20.09 -21.84 -6.10
N ILE A 72 20.21 -21.32 -4.88
CA ILE A 72 21.43 -20.69 -4.37
C ILE A 72 21.82 -21.36 -3.07
N ASP A 73 23.07 -21.82 -3.01
CA ASP A 73 23.67 -22.26 -1.74
C ASP A 73 24.26 -21.05 -1.00
N LEU A 74 23.56 -20.61 0.04
CA LEU A 74 23.98 -19.49 0.87
C LEU A 74 25.14 -19.83 1.82
N LYS A 75 25.52 -21.12 1.95
CA LYS A 75 26.70 -21.52 2.73
C LYS A 75 27.98 -21.16 1.99
N THR A 76 27.98 -21.40 0.67
CA THR A 76 29.12 -21.08 -0.20
C THR A 76 29.09 -19.63 -0.71
N HIS A 77 27.91 -19.08 -0.89
CA HIS A 77 27.69 -17.72 -1.41
C HIS A 77 26.73 -16.94 -0.50
N PRO A 78 27.19 -16.42 0.63
CA PRO A 78 26.34 -15.70 1.58
C PRO A 78 25.69 -14.47 0.96
N VAL A 79 24.63 -13.96 1.61
CA VAL A 79 23.93 -12.75 1.19
C VAL A 79 24.90 -11.56 1.24
N THR A 80 25.04 -10.86 0.15
CA THR A 80 25.90 -9.68 0.06
C THR A 80 25.24 -8.44 0.70
N PRO A 81 26.01 -7.43 1.12
CA PRO A 81 25.44 -6.18 1.62
C PRO A 81 24.53 -5.46 0.62
N GLN A 82 24.83 -5.55 -0.68
CA GLN A 82 24.02 -4.96 -1.75
C GLN A 82 22.67 -5.67 -1.88
N GLU A 83 22.66 -6.99 -1.86
CA GLU A 83 21.44 -7.81 -1.87
C GLU A 83 20.58 -7.54 -0.64
N ALA A 84 21.19 -7.52 0.55
CA ALA A 84 20.46 -7.22 1.79
C ALA A 84 19.82 -5.82 1.76
N ARG A 85 20.51 -4.82 1.21
CA ARG A 85 20.01 -3.46 1.04
C ARG A 85 18.85 -3.40 0.05
N PHE A 86 18.95 -4.11 -1.08
CA PHE A 86 17.86 -4.19 -2.04
C PHE A 86 16.62 -4.85 -1.42
N VAL A 87 16.82 -5.98 -0.74
CA VAL A 87 15.70 -6.66 -0.03
C VAL A 87 15.07 -5.74 1.00
N GLN A 88 15.84 -4.92 1.71
CA GLN A 88 15.30 -3.92 2.63
C GLN A 88 14.45 -2.87 1.91
N PHE A 89 14.91 -2.34 0.77
CA PHE A 89 14.12 -1.39 -0.02
C PHE A 89 12.83 -2.01 -0.53
N PHE A 90 12.91 -3.27 -0.99
CA PHE A 90 11.74 -4.02 -1.42
C PHE A 90 10.74 -4.22 -0.27
N ILE A 91 11.21 -4.63 0.92
CA ILE A 91 10.37 -4.78 2.11
C ILE A 91 9.70 -3.45 2.49
N ASN A 92 10.42 -2.33 2.44
CA ASN A 92 9.83 -1.01 2.73
C ASN A 92 8.71 -0.66 1.74
N HIS A 93 8.89 -0.97 0.46
CA HIS A 93 7.83 -0.83 -0.55
C HIS A 93 6.63 -1.74 -0.24
N VAL A 94 6.90 -2.99 0.11
CA VAL A 94 5.86 -3.98 0.46
C VAL A 94 5.06 -3.57 1.71
N VAL A 95 5.69 -2.99 2.72
CA VAL A 95 4.99 -2.46 3.91
C VAL A 95 3.95 -1.42 3.50
N ILE A 96 4.30 -0.49 2.61
CA ILE A 96 3.37 0.52 2.10
C ILE A 96 2.25 -0.15 1.30
N SER A 97 2.59 -1.10 0.43
CA SER A 97 1.61 -1.87 -0.36
C SER A 97 0.65 -2.64 0.55
N PHE A 98 1.16 -3.30 1.59
CA PHE A 98 0.37 -4.01 2.59
C PHE A 98 -0.63 -3.08 3.29
N ARG A 99 -0.17 -1.92 3.78
CA ARG A 99 -1.04 -0.94 4.44
C ARG A 99 -2.09 -0.34 3.50
N THR A 100 -1.73 -0.07 2.25
CA THR A 100 -2.69 0.44 1.26
C THR A 100 -3.69 -0.62 0.81
N THR A 101 -3.32 -1.90 0.84
CA THR A 101 -4.25 -3.03 0.63
C THR A 101 -5.24 -3.16 1.79
N GLU A 102 -4.81 -3.04 3.04
CA GLU A 102 -5.69 -3.00 4.22
C GLU A 102 -6.72 -1.87 4.15
N LEU A 103 -6.36 -0.73 3.55
CA LEU A 103 -7.26 0.41 3.32
C LEU A 103 -8.17 0.22 2.09
N GLY A 104 -8.08 -0.89 1.37
CA GLY A 104 -8.85 -1.16 0.16
C GLY A 104 -8.50 -0.21 -1.00
N VAL A 105 -7.27 0.27 -1.07
CA VAL A 105 -6.82 1.25 -2.09
C VAL A 105 -5.95 0.59 -3.15
N TYR A 106 -5.30 -0.53 -2.85
CA TYR A 106 -4.33 -1.20 -3.74
C TYR A 106 -4.83 -2.60 -4.17
N LEU A 107 -3.92 -3.55 -4.35
CA LEU A 107 -4.21 -4.91 -4.82
C LEU A 107 -5.13 -5.67 -3.86
N PRO A 108 -5.88 -6.67 -4.35
CA PRO A 108 -6.52 -7.64 -3.47
C PRO A 108 -5.50 -8.33 -2.56
N PRO A 109 -5.85 -8.61 -1.28
CA PRO A 109 -4.92 -9.24 -0.33
C PRO A 109 -4.32 -10.55 -0.85
N GLU A 110 -5.12 -11.36 -1.55
CA GLU A 110 -4.70 -12.66 -2.08
C GLU A 110 -3.61 -12.53 -3.14
N GLN A 111 -3.69 -11.50 -3.98
CA GLN A 111 -2.69 -11.23 -5.01
C GLN A 111 -1.37 -10.77 -4.38
N LEU A 112 -1.41 -9.84 -3.44
CA LEU A 112 -0.24 -9.41 -2.70
C LEU A 112 0.41 -10.57 -1.96
N ASP A 113 -0.38 -11.43 -1.32
CA ASP A 113 0.10 -12.64 -0.63
C ASP A 113 0.78 -13.63 -1.59
N SER A 114 0.28 -13.75 -2.80
CA SER A 114 0.88 -14.61 -3.84
C SER A 114 2.26 -14.10 -4.23
N ASP A 115 2.37 -12.80 -4.54
CA ASP A 115 3.62 -12.17 -4.95
C ASP A 115 4.67 -12.25 -3.83
N LEU A 116 4.26 -12.02 -2.58
CA LEU A 116 5.12 -12.10 -1.42
C LEU A 116 5.59 -13.53 -1.15
N ARG A 117 4.72 -14.54 -1.31
CA ARG A 117 5.12 -15.94 -1.20
C ARG A 117 6.19 -16.29 -2.22
N GLU A 118 5.99 -15.89 -3.48
CA GLU A 118 6.96 -16.14 -4.54
C GLU A 118 8.31 -15.47 -4.22
N PHE A 119 8.31 -14.21 -3.79
CA PHE A 119 9.51 -13.50 -3.40
C PHE A 119 10.26 -14.20 -2.27
N PHE A 120 9.58 -14.52 -1.16
CA PHE A 120 10.19 -15.16 0.00
C PHE A 120 10.44 -16.69 -0.15
N CYS A 121 10.00 -17.30 -1.24
CA CYS A 121 10.48 -18.64 -1.62
C CYS A 121 11.96 -18.64 -1.99
N ASN A 122 12.51 -17.51 -2.43
CA ASN A 122 13.92 -17.42 -2.82
C ASN A 122 14.84 -17.36 -1.59
N PRO A 123 16.01 -18.01 -1.64
CA PRO A 123 16.93 -18.12 -0.49
C PRO A 123 17.42 -16.77 0.03
N VAL A 124 17.81 -15.84 -0.86
CA VAL A 124 18.37 -14.54 -0.49
C VAL A 124 17.36 -13.66 0.26
N PRO A 125 16.13 -13.41 -0.25
CA PRO A 125 15.11 -12.69 0.49
C PRO A 125 14.76 -13.30 1.84
N ARG A 126 14.67 -14.64 1.89
CA ARG A 126 14.37 -15.36 3.13
C ARG A 126 15.46 -15.18 4.18
N ALA A 127 16.73 -15.27 3.77
CA ALA A 127 17.85 -15.07 4.69
C ALA A 127 17.94 -13.61 5.16
N ALA A 128 17.78 -12.65 4.26
CA ALA A 128 17.74 -11.23 4.62
C ALA A 128 16.58 -10.91 5.58
N TRP A 129 15.40 -11.53 5.38
CA TRP A 129 14.24 -11.37 6.26
C TRP A 129 14.54 -11.72 7.72
N GLN A 130 15.32 -12.77 7.99
CA GLN A 130 15.68 -13.19 9.36
C GLN A 130 16.33 -12.04 10.16
N THR A 131 17.07 -11.17 9.49
CA THR A 131 17.70 -10.00 10.10
C THR A 131 16.78 -8.78 10.11
N LEU A 132 16.03 -8.56 9.02
CA LEU A 132 15.25 -7.34 8.81
C LEU A 132 13.91 -7.34 9.56
N ARG A 133 13.35 -8.52 9.85
CA ARG A 133 12.04 -8.65 10.53
C ARG A 133 11.95 -7.91 11.87
N ARG A 134 13.05 -7.83 12.62
CA ARG A 134 13.10 -7.16 13.92
C ARG A 134 12.85 -5.64 13.85
N TYR A 135 13.00 -5.05 12.67
CA TYR A 135 12.79 -3.63 12.42
C TYR A 135 11.40 -3.33 11.86
N GLN A 136 10.59 -4.36 11.65
CA GLN A 136 9.25 -4.22 11.10
C GLN A 136 8.20 -4.17 12.22
N ASP A 137 7.03 -3.60 11.92
CA ASP A 137 5.92 -3.68 12.85
C ASP A 137 5.46 -5.14 13.05
N LYS A 138 4.86 -5.40 14.21
CA LYS A 138 4.53 -6.77 14.63
C LYS A 138 3.50 -7.46 13.75
N ASP A 139 2.55 -6.70 13.20
CA ASP A 139 1.47 -7.27 12.41
C ASP A 139 1.96 -7.66 11.02
N PHE A 140 2.72 -6.77 10.38
CA PHE A 140 3.39 -7.07 9.12
C PHE A 140 4.39 -8.22 9.27
N ALA A 141 5.22 -8.22 10.32
CA ALA A 141 6.17 -9.29 10.55
C ALA A 141 5.48 -10.66 10.74
N ARG A 142 4.38 -10.71 11.49
CA ARG A 142 3.57 -11.92 11.69
C ARG A 142 2.94 -12.40 10.38
N HIS A 143 2.46 -11.48 9.57
CA HIS A 143 1.88 -11.78 8.26
C HIS A 143 2.92 -12.45 7.34
N ILE A 144 4.10 -11.85 7.18
CA ILE A 144 5.18 -12.41 6.35
C ILE A 144 5.68 -13.76 6.89
N ASP A 145 5.88 -13.90 8.21
CA ASP A 145 6.28 -15.17 8.81
C ASP A 145 5.24 -16.29 8.53
N GLY A 146 3.96 -15.93 8.55
CA GLY A 146 2.86 -16.85 8.19
C GLY A 146 2.91 -17.27 6.72
N LEU A 147 3.23 -16.35 5.79
CA LEU A 147 3.40 -16.66 4.37
C LEU A 147 4.59 -17.59 4.14
N ILE A 148 5.74 -17.31 4.75
CA ILE A 148 6.96 -18.13 4.65
C ILE A 148 6.74 -19.54 5.20
N SER A 149 6.03 -19.68 6.32
CA SER A 149 5.76 -20.99 6.92
C SER A 149 4.86 -21.85 6.03
N ARG A 150 3.81 -21.27 5.46
CA ARG A 150 2.89 -21.95 4.52
C ARG A 150 3.57 -22.36 3.21
N ALA A 151 4.54 -21.57 2.74
CA ALA A 151 5.33 -21.91 1.55
C ALA A 151 6.24 -23.13 1.73
N LYS A 152 6.63 -23.46 2.96
CA LYS A 152 7.43 -24.67 3.26
C LYS A 152 6.60 -25.96 3.23
N THR A 153 5.30 -25.87 3.49
CA THR A 153 4.39 -27.02 3.59
C THR A 153 3.74 -27.42 2.26
N ARG A 154 3.78 -26.54 1.27
CA ARG A 154 3.23 -26.80 -0.08
C ARG A 154 4.34 -26.55 -1.12
N PRO A 155 4.95 -27.59 -1.69
CA PRO A 155 5.89 -27.41 -2.80
C PRO A 155 5.18 -26.68 -3.94
N PRO A 156 5.88 -25.85 -4.72
CA PRO A 156 5.30 -25.19 -5.89
C PRO A 156 4.91 -26.25 -6.93
N GLU A 157 3.69 -26.13 -7.46
CA GLU A 157 3.22 -26.86 -8.64
C GLU A 157 4.04 -26.49 -9.86
#